data_d961fbfca10003d3bb11283cc16799d6
#
_entry.id   d961fbfca10003d3bb11283cc16799d6
#
_cell.length_a   1.000
_cell.length_b   1.000
_cell.length_c   1.000
_cell.angle_alpha   90.00
_cell.angle_beta   90.00
_cell.angle_gamma   90.00
#
_symmetry.space_group_name_H-M   'P 1'
#
loop_
_entity.id
_entity.type
_entity.pdbx_description
1 polymer ?
#
loop_
_entity_poly.entity_id
_entity_poly.type
_entity_poly.pdbx_seq_one_letter_code
_entity_poly.pdbx_strand_id
1 'polypeptide(L)'
;GGHLGREVAEGLAKKGGAVALVDRTSARREFGGATLLALSWAFAGELKKRTSAKRVAIVLPPGVAAAVANLGCLLADKVPVNLNFSLGREQALSCMQRAEVELVVTAGAFRSKLAEKFPDFPWGDRVLDVADFLTAHPRADLAWRIALIRILPASWTSACLGIPKQGGEAEAALLFT
;
A
#
# COMPACT_ATOMS: atom_id res chain seq x y z
N GLY A 1 11.44 5.72 19.22
CA GLY A 1 11.63 4.75 18.15
C GLY A 1 11.54 5.39 16.78
N GLY A 2 12.06 4.73 15.75
CA GLY A 2 12.01 5.19 14.36
C GLY A 2 10.59 5.09 13.77
N HIS A 3 10.36 5.78 12.67
CA HIS A 3 9.10 5.67 11.91
C HIS A 3 9.14 4.39 11.06
N LEU A 4 8.14 3.49 11.22
CA LEU A 4 8.11 2.19 10.54
C LEU A 4 8.28 2.32 9.01
N GLY A 5 7.57 3.25 8.38
CA GLY A 5 7.69 3.49 6.94
C GLY A 5 9.11 3.85 6.50
N ARG A 6 9.87 4.56 7.36
CA ARG A 6 11.27 4.90 7.10
C ARG A 6 12.17 3.67 7.18
N GLU A 7 12.04 2.86 8.20
CA GLU A 7 12.85 1.65 8.38
C GLU A 7 12.60 0.65 7.25
N VAL A 8 11.34 0.48 6.85
CA VAL A 8 10.97 -0.37 5.71
C VAL A 8 11.54 0.17 4.40
N ALA A 9 11.44 1.49 4.15
CA ALA A 9 12.00 2.10 2.95
C ALA A 9 13.52 1.91 2.86
N GLU A 10 14.24 2.14 3.97
CA GLU A 10 15.67 1.93 4.03
C GLU A 10 16.06 0.45 3.86
N GLY A 11 15.29 -0.46 4.45
CA GLY A 11 15.47 -1.91 4.29
C GLY A 11 15.30 -2.36 2.84
N LEU A 12 14.26 -1.87 2.15
CA LEU A 12 14.02 -2.17 0.73
C LEU A 12 15.07 -1.54 -0.18
N ALA A 13 15.50 -0.31 0.10
CA ALA A 13 16.56 0.36 -0.64
C ALA A 13 17.90 -0.41 -0.53
N LYS A 14 18.26 -0.89 0.66
CA LYS A 14 19.46 -1.72 0.88
C LYS A 14 19.39 -3.05 0.13
N LYS A 15 18.21 -3.65 -0.02
CA LYS A 15 18.03 -4.88 -0.82
C LYS A 15 18.27 -4.63 -2.32
N GLY A 16 18.04 -3.41 -2.81
CA GLY A 16 18.26 -3.04 -4.20
C GLY A 16 17.55 -3.99 -5.17
N GLY A 17 18.32 -4.74 -5.98
CA GLY A 17 17.79 -5.73 -6.92
C GLY A 17 17.47 -7.09 -6.32
N ALA A 18 17.88 -7.39 -5.07
CA ALA A 18 17.60 -8.67 -4.44
C ALA A 18 16.08 -8.85 -4.22
N VAL A 19 15.60 -10.09 -4.37
CA VAL A 19 14.17 -10.41 -4.24
C VAL A 19 13.67 -10.05 -2.83
N ALA A 20 12.67 -9.20 -2.79
CA ALA A 20 12.00 -8.77 -1.57
C ALA A 20 10.57 -9.33 -1.44
N LEU A 21 9.92 -9.61 -2.58
CA LEU A 21 8.57 -10.17 -2.64
C LEU A 21 8.47 -11.19 -3.78
N VAL A 22 7.81 -12.30 -3.50
CA VAL A 22 7.40 -13.29 -4.52
C VAL A 22 5.87 -13.30 -4.58
N ASP A 23 5.32 -12.83 -5.68
CA ASP A 23 3.88 -12.87 -5.93
C ASP A 23 3.51 -14.17 -6.65
N ARG A 24 2.51 -14.86 -6.14
CA ARG A 24 1.96 -16.11 -6.69
C ARG A 24 0.46 -16.04 -6.96
N THR A 25 -0.11 -14.84 -7.05
CA THR A 25 -1.55 -14.64 -7.22
C THR A 25 -2.05 -15.08 -8.61
N SER A 26 -1.20 -15.00 -9.63
CA SER A 26 -1.51 -15.49 -10.98
C SER A 26 -0.36 -16.32 -11.55
N ALA A 27 0.72 -15.68 -11.98
CA ALA A 27 1.98 -16.31 -12.35
C ALA A 27 3.04 -15.90 -11.33
N ARG A 28 3.99 -16.80 -11.02
CA ARG A 28 5.10 -16.45 -10.12
C ARG A 28 5.87 -15.26 -10.67
N ARG A 29 5.87 -14.17 -9.93
CA ARG A 29 6.64 -12.96 -10.23
C ARG A 29 7.46 -12.56 -9.02
N GLU A 30 8.70 -12.14 -9.26
CA GLU A 30 9.63 -11.71 -8.24
C GLU A 30 9.87 -10.21 -8.34
N PHE A 31 9.83 -9.53 -7.22
CA PHE A 31 10.04 -8.10 -7.13
C PHE A 31 11.25 -7.82 -6.24
N GLY A 32 12.23 -7.12 -6.79
CA GLY A 32 13.36 -6.62 -6.01
C GLY A 32 12.96 -5.48 -5.09
N GLY A 33 13.77 -5.24 -4.05
CA GLY A 33 13.51 -4.19 -3.07
C GLY A 33 13.33 -2.81 -3.67
N ALA A 34 14.20 -2.41 -4.60
CA ALA A 34 14.11 -1.12 -5.27
C ALA A 34 12.84 -0.97 -6.11
N THR A 35 12.41 -2.05 -6.80
CA THR A 35 11.18 -2.04 -7.59
C THR A 35 9.95 -1.93 -6.69
N LEU A 36 9.89 -2.73 -5.64
CA LEU A 36 8.78 -2.68 -4.68
C LEU A 36 8.67 -1.30 -4.02
N LEU A 37 9.81 -0.72 -3.63
CA LEU A 37 9.85 0.62 -3.03
C LEU A 37 9.41 1.70 -4.05
N ALA A 38 9.84 1.63 -5.31
CA ALA A 38 9.45 2.57 -6.34
C ALA A 38 7.94 2.55 -6.63
N LEU A 39 7.35 1.35 -6.74
CA LEU A 39 5.91 1.17 -6.90
C LEU A 39 5.12 1.74 -5.71
N SER A 40 5.57 1.43 -4.49
CA SER A 40 4.95 1.93 -3.26
C SER A 40 5.08 3.45 -3.12
N TRP A 41 6.21 4.03 -3.52
CA TRP A 41 6.42 5.48 -3.54
C TRP A 41 5.49 6.18 -4.53
N ALA A 42 5.37 5.66 -5.74
CA ALA A 42 4.44 6.18 -6.73
C ALA A 42 2.99 6.14 -6.20
N PHE A 43 2.60 5.01 -5.60
CA PHE A 43 1.27 4.84 -5.02
C PHE A 43 1.02 5.75 -3.81
N ALA A 44 2.03 6.00 -2.98
CA ALA A 44 1.96 6.96 -1.88
C ALA A 44 1.62 8.38 -2.37
N GLY A 45 2.19 8.79 -3.50
CA GLY A 45 1.86 10.06 -4.16
C GLY A 45 0.38 10.13 -4.59
N GLU A 46 -0.15 9.02 -5.12
CA GLU A 46 -1.57 8.95 -5.49
C GLU A 46 -2.49 8.98 -4.27
N LEU A 47 -2.16 8.26 -3.20
CA LEU A 47 -2.92 8.29 -1.95
C LEU A 47 -3.02 9.71 -1.36
N LYS A 48 -1.91 10.46 -1.37
CA LYS A 48 -1.89 11.86 -0.88
C LYS A 48 -2.80 12.77 -1.69
N LYS A 49 -2.97 12.52 -3.00
CA LYS A 49 -3.89 13.28 -3.86
C LYS A 49 -5.34 12.89 -3.61
N ARG A 50 -5.61 11.63 -3.28
CA ARG A 50 -6.97 11.08 -3.17
C ARG A 50 -7.64 11.36 -1.84
N THR A 51 -6.91 11.42 -0.74
CA THR A 51 -7.52 11.64 0.58
C THR A 51 -6.56 12.33 1.55
N SER A 52 -7.11 13.22 2.36
CA SER A 52 -6.44 13.78 3.55
C SER A 52 -6.59 12.89 4.78
N ALA A 53 -7.53 11.94 4.78
CA ALA A 53 -7.77 11.05 5.91
C ALA A 53 -6.50 10.30 6.31
N LYS A 54 -6.31 10.11 7.62
CA LYS A 54 -5.14 9.42 8.17
C LYS A 54 -5.20 7.92 7.90
N ARG A 55 -6.38 7.32 7.88
CA ARG A 55 -6.59 5.88 7.74
C ARG A 55 -7.18 5.54 6.38
N VAL A 56 -6.67 4.46 5.77
CA VAL A 56 -7.10 3.98 4.45
C VAL A 56 -7.40 2.49 4.57
N ALA A 57 -8.61 2.09 4.19
CA ALA A 57 -8.97 0.67 4.17
C ALA A 57 -8.30 -0.05 3.00
N ILE A 58 -7.83 -1.26 3.26
CA ILE A 58 -7.26 -2.15 2.26
C ILE A 58 -8.06 -3.44 2.23
N VAL A 59 -8.65 -3.73 1.07
CA VAL A 59 -9.44 -4.93 0.81
C VAL A 59 -8.83 -5.66 -0.37
N LEU A 60 -7.80 -6.45 -0.09
CA LEU A 60 -6.98 -7.13 -1.09
C LEU A 60 -6.55 -8.52 -0.60
N PRO A 61 -6.43 -9.50 -1.49
CA PRO A 61 -5.77 -10.75 -1.17
C PRO A 61 -4.25 -10.53 -1.03
N PRO A 62 -3.54 -11.43 -0.33
CA PRO A 62 -2.08 -11.40 -0.27
C PRO A 62 -1.45 -11.39 -1.67
N GLY A 63 -0.48 -10.50 -1.89
CA GLY A 63 0.22 -10.36 -3.18
C GLY A 63 0.86 -8.99 -3.33
N VAL A 64 1.39 -8.70 -4.53
CA VAL A 64 2.10 -7.44 -4.79
C VAL A 64 1.19 -6.22 -4.62
N ALA A 65 -0.07 -6.31 -5.03
CA ALA A 65 -1.04 -5.20 -4.87
C ALA A 65 -1.25 -4.84 -3.39
N ALA A 66 -1.44 -5.85 -2.53
CA ALA A 66 -1.57 -5.64 -1.09
C ALA A 66 -0.28 -5.09 -0.47
N ALA A 67 0.88 -5.59 -0.88
CA ALA A 67 2.18 -5.09 -0.41
C ALA A 67 2.36 -3.61 -0.79
N VAL A 68 2.12 -3.24 -2.06
CA VAL A 68 2.21 -1.85 -2.53
C VAL A 68 1.22 -0.95 -1.82
N ALA A 69 -0.02 -1.40 -1.59
CA ALA A 69 -1.04 -0.61 -0.89
C ALA A 69 -0.63 -0.33 0.56
N ASN A 70 -0.21 -1.36 1.30
CA ASN A 70 0.25 -1.21 2.69
C ASN A 70 1.49 -0.30 2.80
N LEU A 71 2.52 -0.58 2.00
CA LEU A 71 3.75 0.22 1.98
C LEU A 71 3.46 1.64 1.51
N GLY A 72 2.60 1.81 0.50
CA GLY A 72 2.17 3.13 0.02
C GLY A 72 1.50 3.96 1.11
N CYS A 73 0.66 3.35 1.94
CA CYS A 73 0.08 4.02 3.12
C CYS A 73 1.19 4.50 4.07
N LEU A 74 2.12 3.62 4.45
CA LEU A 74 3.22 3.97 5.37
C LEU A 74 4.10 5.10 4.80
N LEU A 75 4.41 5.06 3.50
CA LEU A 75 5.18 6.10 2.82
C LEU A 75 4.41 7.42 2.65
N ALA A 76 3.08 7.36 2.65
CA ALA A 76 2.20 8.53 2.63
C ALA A 76 1.94 9.12 4.02
N ASP A 77 2.55 8.58 5.07
CA ASP A 77 2.26 8.87 6.48
C ASP A 77 0.78 8.60 6.83
N LYS A 78 0.24 7.51 6.29
CA LYS A 78 -1.12 7.02 6.53
C LYS A 78 -1.10 5.65 7.20
N VAL A 79 -2.19 5.32 7.85
CA VAL A 79 -2.38 4.05 8.56
C VAL A 79 -3.18 3.09 7.68
N PRO A 80 -2.60 1.96 7.22
CA PRO A 80 -3.35 0.95 6.51
C PRO A 80 -4.29 0.21 7.48
N VAL A 81 -5.56 0.12 7.10
CA VAL A 81 -6.59 -0.64 7.81
C VAL A 81 -6.92 -1.85 6.95
N ASN A 82 -6.29 -2.98 7.25
CA ASN A 82 -6.53 -4.22 6.51
C ASN A 82 -7.85 -4.85 6.97
N LEU A 83 -8.88 -4.76 6.12
CA LEU A 83 -10.18 -5.33 6.39
C LEU A 83 -10.23 -6.79 5.99
N ASN A 84 -10.70 -7.62 6.89
CA ASN A 84 -11.03 -9.00 6.58
C ASN A 84 -12.30 -9.03 5.72
N PHE A 85 -12.18 -9.36 4.45
CA PHE A 85 -13.28 -9.41 3.49
C PHE A 85 -14.24 -10.59 3.69
N SER A 86 -13.93 -11.53 4.61
CA SER A 86 -14.86 -12.59 5.00
C SER A 86 -15.83 -12.17 6.12
N LEU A 87 -15.64 -10.98 6.68
CA LEU A 87 -16.57 -10.40 7.64
C LEU A 87 -17.90 -10.07 6.94
N GLY A 88 -19.00 -10.28 7.66
CA GLY A 88 -20.31 -9.84 7.20
C GLY A 88 -20.39 -8.32 7.03
N ARG A 89 -21.36 -7.85 6.24
CA ARG A 89 -21.56 -6.43 5.91
C ARG A 89 -21.54 -5.52 7.13
N GLU A 90 -22.29 -5.88 8.19
CA GLU A 90 -22.40 -5.06 9.41
C GLU A 90 -21.06 -4.90 10.13
N GLN A 91 -20.30 -5.99 10.21
CA GLN A 91 -18.98 -5.97 10.84
C GLN A 91 -17.97 -5.13 10.03
N ALA A 92 -17.98 -5.29 8.70
CA ALA A 92 -17.13 -4.49 7.81
C ALA A 92 -17.47 -2.99 7.93
N LEU A 93 -18.75 -2.62 7.92
CA LEU A 93 -19.21 -1.24 8.15
C LEU A 93 -18.76 -0.69 9.50
N SER A 94 -18.97 -1.49 10.58
CA SER A 94 -18.54 -1.10 11.93
C SER A 94 -17.03 -0.83 11.99
N CYS A 95 -16.21 -1.70 11.39
CA CYS A 95 -14.76 -1.51 11.31
C CYS A 95 -14.38 -0.23 10.56
N MET A 96 -15.01 0.03 9.42
CA MET A 96 -14.76 1.23 8.62
C MET A 96 -15.16 2.51 9.35
N GLN A 97 -16.30 2.52 10.02
CA GLN A 97 -16.78 3.65 10.81
C GLN A 97 -15.87 3.92 12.02
N ARG A 98 -15.52 2.89 12.78
CA ARG A 98 -14.60 3.01 13.94
C ARG A 98 -13.21 3.46 13.53
N ALA A 99 -12.76 3.08 12.35
CA ALA A 99 -11.48 3.51 11.79
C ALA A 99 -11.56 4.83 11.03
N GLU A 100 -12.74 5.46 10.92
CA GLU A 100 -12.95 6.73 10.18
C GLU A 100 -12.39 6.66 8.75
N VAL A 101 -12.67 5.56 8.06
CA VAL A 101 -12.17 5.33 6.70
C VAL A 101 -12.99 6.09 5.67
N GLU A 102 -12.32 6.85 4.82
CA GLU A 102 -12.94 7.57 3.68
C GLU A 102 -12.60 6.95 2.33
N LEU A 103 -11.53 6.18 2.25
CA LEU A 103 -11.02 5.61 1.00
C LEU A 103 -10.76 4.12 1.18
N VAL A 104 -11.26 3.32 0.24
CA VAL A 104 -11.00 1.89 0.15
C VAL A 104 -10.06 1.61 -1.03
N VAL A 105 -8.96 0.92 -0.77
CA VAL A 105 -8.03 0.44 -1.80
C VAL A 105 -8.33 -1.03 -2.08
N THR A 106 -8.53 -1.36 -3.35
CA THR A 106 -8.80 -2.72 -3.81
C THR A 106 -8.22 -2.94 -5.22
N ALA A 107 -8.55 -4.05 -5.86
CA ALA A 107 -8.28 -4.34 -7.27
C ALA A 107 -9.58 -4.82 -7.93
N GLY A 108 -9.89 -4.32 -9.13
CA GLY A 108 -11.15 -4.58 -9.82
C GLY A 108 -11.46 -6.07 -10.00
N ALA A 109 -10.46 -6.85 -10.42
CA ALA A 109 -10.60 -8.29 -10.54
C ALA A 109 -10.92 -8.98 -9.20
N PHE A 110 -10.37 -8.49 -8.09
CA PHE A 110 -10.68 -9.01 -6.76
C PHE A 110 -12.07 -8.55 -6.31
N ARG A 111 -12.41 -7.28 -6.55
CA ARG A 111 -13.73 -6.73 -6.25
C ARG A 111 -14.85 -7.52 -6.93
N SER A 112 -14.68 -7.87 -8.21
CA SER A 112 -15.64 -8.67 -8.97
C SER A 112 -15.81 -10.07 -8.36
N LYS A 113 -14.72 -10.75 -8.03
CA LYS A 113 -14.78 -12.06 -7.36
C LYS A 113 -15.41 -12.00 -5.98
N LEU A 114 -15.16 -10.93 -5.24
CA LEU A 114 -15.73 -10.75 -3.92
C LEU A 114 -17.25 -10.51 -4.00
N ALA A 115 -17.70 -9.75 -5.00
CA ALA A 115 -19.12 -9.49 -5.21
C ALA A 115 -19.94 -10.75 -5.51
N GLU A 116 -19.34 -11.81 -6.08
CA GLU A 116 -20.00 -13.10 -6.28
C GLU A 116 -20.37 -13.80 -4.96
N LYS A 117 -19.53 -13.62 -3.92
CA LYS A 117 -19.72 -14.25 -2.61
C LYS A 117 -20.37 -13.32 -1.58
N PHE A 118 -20.08 -12.04 -1.70
CA PHE A 118 -20.52 -10.98 -0.77
C PHE A 118 -21.01 -9.77 -1.59
N PRO A 119 -22.19 -9.86 -2.25
CA PRO A 119 -22.70 -8.79 -3.11
C PRO A 119 -22.90 -7.47 -2.37
N ASP A 120 -23.22 -7.53 -1.10
CA ASP A 120 -23.51 -6.39 -0.24
C ASP A 120 -22.28 -5.85 0.51
N PHE A 121 -21.06 -6.21 0.10
CA PHE A 121 -19.85 -5.71 0.76
C PHE A 121 -19.81 -4.16 0.69
N PRO A 122 -19.57 -3.47 1.83
CA PRO A 122 -19.66 -2.01 1.91
C PRO A 122 -18.42 -1.33 1.36
N TRP A 123 -18.35 -1.10 0.07
CA TRP A 123 -17.19 -0.46 -0.59
C TRP A 123 -17.05 1.03 -0.26
N GLY A 124 -18.10 1.69 0.25
CA GLY A 124 -18.11 3.14 0.41
C GLY A 124 -18.17 3.90 -0.92
N ASP A 125 -18.09 5.22 -0.83
CA ASP A 125 -18.22 6.11 -2.00
C ASP A 125 -16.91 6.31 -2.76
N ARG A 126 -15.77 6.08 -2.12
CA ARG A 126 -14.43 6.34 -2.67
C ARG A 126 -13.61 5.05 -2.70
N VAL A 127 -13.41 4.54 -3.91
CA VAL A 127 -12.63 3.33 -4.15
C VAL A 127 -11.46 3.65 -5.07
N LEU A 128 -10.27 3.19 -4.72
CA LEU A 128 -9.06 3.31 -5.53
C LEU A 128 -8.60 1.91 -5.96
N ASP A 129 -8.50 1.70 -7.25
CA ASP A 129 -7.97 0.47 -7.82
C ASP A 129 -6.44 0.56 -7.91
N VAL A 130 -5.74 -0.23 -7.10
CA VAL A 130 -4.28 -0.25 -7.10
C VAL A 130 -3.72 -0.98 -8.33
N ALA A 131 -4.42 -1.97 -8.87
CA ALA A 131 -3.96 -2.72 -10.04
C ALA A 131 -4.04 -1.84 -11.30
N ASP A 132 -5.14 -1.12 -11.47
CA ASP A 132 -5.31 -0.14 -12.56
C ASP A 132 -4.27 0.98 -12.44
N PHE A 133 -4.05 1.52 -11.23
CA PHE A 133 -3.01 2.51 -11.00
C PHE A 133 -1.63 2.00 -11.43
N LEU A 134 -1.23 0.79 -11.00
CA LEU A 134 0.08 0.22 -11.32
C LEU A 134 0.25 -0.05 -12.83
N THR A 135 -0.84 -0.41 -13.51
CA THR A 135 -0.84 -0.67 -14.95
C THR A 135 -0.75 0.63 -15.77
N ALA A 136 -1.47 1.66 -15.33
CA ALA A 136 -1.51 2.96 -16.01
C ALA A 136 -0.30 3.85 -15.68
N HIS A 137 0.44 3.54 -14.61
CA HIS A 137 1.55 4.40 -14.16
C HIS A 137 2.70 4.41 -15.19
N PRO A 138 3.24 5.60 -15.55
CA PRO A 138 4.28 5.72 -16.57
C PRO A 138 5.54 4.91 -16.24
N ARG A 139 5.94 4.03 -17.15
CA ARG A 139 7.15 3.20 -16.98
C ARG A 139 8.43 4.03 -16.82
N ALA A 140 8.49 5.19 -17.46
CA ALA A 140 9.63 6.11 -17.34
C ALA A 140 9.75 6.66 -15.90
N ASP A 141 8.62 7.00 -15.25
CA ASP A 141 8.63 7.45 -13.86
C ASP A 141 9.09 6.34 -12.90
N LEU A 142 8.64 5.10 -13.13
CA LEU A 142 9.13 3.98 -12.33
C LEU A 142 10.61 3.70 -12.54
N ALA A 143 11.07 3.74 -13.78
CA ALA A 143 12.48 3.50 -14.12
C ALA A 143 13.39 4.51 -13.43
N TRP A 144 13.05 5.79 -13.47
CA TRP A 144 13.84 6.83 -12.82
C TRP A 144 13.81 6.69 -11.29
N ARG A 145 12.67 6.35 -10.67
CA ARG A 145 12.58 6.07 -9.22
C ARG A 145 13.48 4.89 -8.83
N ILE A 146 13.44 3.81 -9.60
CA ILE A 146 14.29 2.63 -9.36
C ILE A 146 15.78 3.03 -9.47
N ALA A 147 16.15 3.80 -10.49
CA ALA A 147 17.51 4.28 -10.65
C ALA A 147 17.96 5.15 -9.45
N LEU A 148 17.11 6.08 -9.03
CA LEU A 148 17.37 6.94 -7.87
C LEU A 148 17.58 6.12 -6.58
N ILE A 149 16.70 5.15 -6.33
CA ILE A 149 16.78 4.27 -5.14
C ILE A 149 18.07 3.45 -5.15
N ARG A 150 18.55 3.03 -6.33
CA ARG A 150 19.80 2.25 -6.46
C ARG A 150 21.07 3.07 -6.32
N ILE A 151 21.02 4.35 -6.66
CA ILE A 151 22.19 5.25 -6.65
C ILE A 151 22.34 5.91 -5.27
N LEU A 152 21.23 6.30 -4.63
CA LEU A 152 21.28 7.01 -3.35
C LEU A 152 21.54 6.08 -2.17
N PRO A 153 22.28 6.53 -1.15
CA PRO A 153 22.31 5.86 0.15
C PRO A 153 20.88 5.69 0.71
N ALA A 154 20.62 4.57 1.38
CA ALA A 154 19.28 4.25 1.88
C ALA A 154 18.68 5.34 2.80
N SER A 155 19.52 5.98 3.62
CA SER A 155 19.12 7.10 4.48
C SER A 155 18.72 8.36 3.70
N TRP A 156 19.31 8.58 2.53
CA TRP A 156 18.95 9.69 1.65
C TRP A 156 17.68 9.38 0.88
N THR A 157 17.51 8.12 0.47
CA THR A 157 16.27 7.66 -0.15
C THR A 157 15.08 7.92 0.76
N SER A 158 15.15 7.55 2.04
CA SER A 158 14.07 7.79 3.00
C SER A 158 13.80 9.28 3.25
N ALA A 159 14.83 10.13 3.19
CA ALA A 159 14.67 11.58 3.27
C ALA A 159 13.96 12.15 2.04
N CYS A 160 14.31 11.70 0.83
CA CYS A 160 13.64 12.10 -0.42
C CYS A 160 12.16 11.69 -0.46
N LEU A 161 11.79 10.61 0.22
CA LEU A 161 10.40 10.18 0.37
C LEU A 161 9.57 11.08 1.29
N GLY A 162 10.21 12.01 2.02
CA GLY A 162 9.53 12.91 2.96
C GLY A 162 8.93 12.20 4.17
N ILE A 163 9.47 11.03 4.55
CA ILE A 163 8.97 10.26 5.68
C ILE A 163 9.52 10.85 6.98
N PRO A 164 8.68 11.06 8.01
CA PRO A 164 9.12 11.57 9.30
C PRO A 164 10.27 10.75 9.90
N LYS A 165 11.20 11.41 10.61
CA LYS A 165 12.31 10.72 11.27
C LYS A 165 11.89 9.99 12.54
N GLN A 166 10.89 10.53 13.24
CA GLN A 166 10.35 10.00 14.49
C GLN A 166 8.91 9.56 14.29
N GLY A 167 8.46 8.55 15.02
CA GLY A 167 7.10 8.02 14.90
C GLY A 167 6.92 6.66 15.58
N GLY A 168 7.82 6.29 16.51
CA GLY A 168 7.75 4.98 17.16
C GLY A 168 6.47 4.72 17.98
N GLU A 169 5.74 5.78 18.33
CA GLU A 169 4.44 5.71 19.00
C GLU A 169 3.26 5.97 18.04
N ALA A 170 3.56 6.24 16.74
CA ALA A 170 2.52 6.44 15.75
C ALA A 170 1.87 5.10 15.37
N GLU A 171 0.56 5.14 15.18
CA GLU A 171 -0.22 4.00 14.69
C GLU A 171 0.33 3.54 13.33
N ALA A 172 0.79 2.30 13.24
CA ALA A 172 1.44 1.77 12.03
C ALA A 172 0.49 0.94 11.15
N ALA A 173 -0.47 0.25 11.73
CA ALA A 173 -1.52 -0.50 11.04
C ALA A 173 -2.67 -0.81 12.00
N LEU A 174 -3.88 -0.98 11.46
CA LEU A 174 -5.03 -1.50 12.17
C LEU A 174 -5.46 -2.83 11.53
N LEU A 175 -5.64 -3.82 12.39
CA LEU A 175 -6.20 -5.12 12.04
C LEU A 175 -7.47 -5.34 12.82
N PHE A 176 -8.55 -5.69 12.12
CA PHE A 176 -9.79 -6.14 12.74
C PHE A 176 -9.94 -7.64 12.51
N THR A 177 -10.03 -8.36 13.59
CA THR A 177 -10.23 -9.82 13.63
C THR A 177 -11.66 -10.16 14.03
#